data_b0b73b7fa3f9f444fba340cebc3d1799
#
_entry.id   b0b73b7fa3f9f444fba340cebc3d1799
#
_cell.length_a   1.000
_cell.length_b   1.000
_cell.length_c   1.000
_cell.angle_alpha   90.00
_cell.angle_beta   90.00
_cell.angle_gamma   90.00
#
_symmetry.space_group_name_H-M   'P 1'
#
loop_
_entity.id
_entity.type
_entity.pdbx_description
1 polymer ?
#
loop_
_entity_poly.entity_id
_entity_poly.type
_entity_poly.pdbx_seq_one_letter_code
_entity_poly.pdbx_strand_id
1 'polypeptide(L)'
;EAQDGPALLGIGLQSEHDEPTERQRAPALAIWDGRELFIPSPDAQAGGYAGDVVAAPGGGFMITSERSDRGLWWHPLEPRRMTTVAQLKGIYALTPPSASGAGPLSGTLFASHAGVAHWSLNSAPKMLTWPKPMAIDNHWVALT
;
A
#
# COMPACT_ATOMS: atom_id res chain seq x y z
N GLU A 1 -1.98 -22.81 8.89
CA GLU A 1 -0.56 -22.88 9.31
C GLU A 1 -0.05 -21.46 9.43
N ALA A 2 0.30 -21.04 10.65
CA ALA A 2 0.93 -19.76 10.88
C ALA A 2 2.29 -19.78 10.15
N GLN A 3 2.56 -18.75 9.35
CA GLN A 3 3.88 -18.57 8.76
C GLN A 3 4.86 -18.31 9.92
N ASP A 4 5.74 -19.26 10.20
CA ASP A 4 6.83 -19.19 11.18
C ASP A 4 7.98 -18.26 10.74
N GLY A 5 7.65 -17.20 10.02
CA GLY A 5 8.58 -16.14 9.68
C GLY A 5 8.68 -15.10 10.81
N PRO A 6 9.79 -14.36 10.93
CA PRO A 6 9.88 -13.26 11.87
C PRO A 6 8.75 -12.25 11.61
N ALA A 7 8.17 -11.74 12.70
CA ALA A 7 7.17 -10.68 12.60
C ALA A 7 7.83 -9.44 12.00
N LEU A 8 7.27 -8.92 10.91
CA LEU A 8 7.73 -7.71 10.24
C LEU A 8 6.81 -6.54 10.58
N LEU A 9 7.37 -5.37 10.74
CA LEU A 9 6.62 -4.11 10.88
C LEU A 9 6.91 -3.22 9.66
N GLY A 10 5.86 -2.88 8.92
CA GLY A 10 5.93 -1.88 7.83
C GLY A 10 5.64 -0.49 8.37
N ILE A 11 6.49 0.46 8.04
CA ILE A 11 6.41 1.86 8.48
C ILE A 11 6.31 2.75 7.25
N GLY A 12 5.15 3.37 7.05
CA GLY A 12 4.98 4.38 6.00
C GLY A 12 5.76 5.65 6.33
N LEU A 13 6.47 6.18 5.35
CA LEU A 13 7.30 7.37 5.48
C LEU A 13 6.76 8.51 4.62
N GLN A 14 6.93 9.74 5.11
CA GLN A 14 6.57 10.96 4.38
C GLN A 14 7.76 11.91 4.40
N SER A 15 8.24 12.27 3.22
CA SER A 15 9.36 13.19 3.05
C SER A 15 8.89 14.65 2.99
N GLU A 16 9.52 15.50 3.76
CA GLU A 16 9.32 16.95 3.78
C GLU A 16 10.50 17.72 3.16
N HIS A 17 11.29 17.07 2.30
CA HIS A 17 12.37 17.76 1.58
C HIS A 17 11.86 18.95 0.76
N ASP A 18 12.53 20.08 0.85
CA ASP A 18 12.22 21.29 0.08
C ASP A 18 12.49 21.08 -1.41
N GLU A 19 13.59 20.37 -1.72
CA GLU A 19 13.98 20.06 -3.09
C GLU A 19 13.11 18.96 -3.72
N PRO A 20 12.39 19.23 -4.84
CA PRO A 20 11.50 18.27 -5.46
C PRO A 20 12.17 16.95 -5.86
N THR A 21 13.41 17.01 -6.33
CA THR A 21 14.18 15.83 -6.75
C THR A 21 14.52 14.94 -5.56
N GLU A 22 14.91 15.51 -4.44
CA GLU A 22 15.19 14.81 -3.19
C GLU A 22 13.91 14.20 -2.60
N ARG A 23 12.83 14.95 -2.64
CA ARG A 23 11.51 14.48 -2.21
C ARG A 23 11.07 13.25 -3.01
N GLN A 24 11.23 13.25 -4.33
CA GLN A 24 10.88 12.12 -5.18
C GLN A 24 11.72 10.87 -4.92
N ARG A 25 12.98 11.05 -4.51
CA ARG A 25 13.92 9.95 -4.23
C ARG A 25 13.83 9.44 -2.80
N ALA A 26 13.20 10.18 -1.92
CA ALA A 26 13.06 9.79 -0.53
C ALA A 26 12.28 8.47 -0.41
N PRO A 27 12.62 7.61 0.56
CA PRO A 27 11.91 6.37 0.78
C PRO A 27 10.47 6.64 1.26
N ALA A 28 9.55 5.77 0.85
CA ALA A 28 8.16 5.80 1.30
C ALA A 28 7.82 4.66 2.27
N LEU A 29 8.69 3.66 2.40
CA LEU A 29 8.48 2.52 3.28
C LEU A 29 9.79 2.15 3.98
N ALA A 30 9.72 1.87 5.27
CA ALA A 30 10.77 1.21 6.04
C ALA A 30 10.22 -0.08 6.64
N ILE A 31 11.07 -1.08 6.80
CA ILE A 31 10.74 -2.39 7.36
C ILE A 31 11.60 -2.64 8.59
N TRP A 32 10.95 -3.02 9.68
CA TRP A 32 11.59 -3.51 10.90
C TRP A 32 11.37 -5.01 11.03
N ASP A 33 12.43 -5.79 11.17
CA ASP A 33 12.38 -7.24 11.27
C ASP A 33 12.50 -7.79 12.70
N GLY A 34 12.43 -6.90 13.69
CA GLY A 34 12.67 -7.21 15.11
C GLY A 34 14.11 -7.00 15.54
N ARG A 35 15.06 -6.73 14.63
CA ARG A 35 16.48 -6.50 14.88
C ARG A 35 17.01 -5.28 14.17
N GLU A 36 16.72 -5.16 12.88
CA GLU A 36 17.23 -4.10 12.02
C GLU A 36 16.11 -3.39 11.29
N LEU A 37 16.30 -2.10 11.07
CA LEU A 37 15.47 -1.29 10.20
C LEU A 37 16.14 -1.22 8.84
N PHE A 38 15.46 -1.65 7.80
CA PHE A 38 15.94 -1.48 6.44
C PHE A 38 14.92 -0.75 5.56
N ILE A 39 15.41 -0.12 4.53
CA ILE A 39 14.62 0.64 3.59
C ILE A 39 14.70 -0.10 2.25
N PRO A 40 13.59 -0.57 1.68
CA PRO A 40 13.56 -1.02 0.30
C PRO A 40 14.15 0.06 -0.59
N SER A 41 14.88 -0.34 -1.62
CA SER A 41 15.55 0.60 -2.53
C SER A 41 14.62 1.75 -2.89
N PRO A 42 15.10 3.02 -2.80
CA PRO A 42 14.23 4.15 -3.07
C PRO A 42 13.63 3.97 -4.47
N ASP A 43 12.36 3.68 -4.47
CA ASP A 43 11.60 3.59 -5.69
C ASP A 43 11.18 5.01 -6.04
N ALA A 44 11.80 5.56 -7.07
CA ALA A 44 11.43 6.87 -7.64
C ALA A 44 9.91 6.94 -7.95
N GLN A 45 9.25 5.81 -7.97
CA GLN A 45 7.82 5.70 -8.19
C GLN A 45 6.97 6.07 -6.97
N ALA A 46 7.53 6.02 -5.77
CA ALA A 46 6.78 6.30 -4.54
C ALA A 46 6.69 7.80 -4.18
N GLY A 47 7.48 8.65 -4.82
CA GLY A 47 7.45 10.09 -4.60
C GLY A 47 7.77 10.52 -3.15
N GLY A 48 8.47 9.65 -2.38
CA GLY A 48 8.82 9.91 -0.99
C GLY A 48 7.60 10.08 -0.05
N TYR A 49 6.48 9.43 -0.35
CA TYR A 49 5.25 9.61 0.40
C TYR A 49 4.43 8.32 0.48
N ALA A 50 4.13 7.88 1.69
CA ALA A 50 3.12 6.89 1.96
C ALA A 50 1.90 7.56 2.61
N GLY A 51 0.76 7.48 1.94
CA GLY A 51 -0.51 7.97 2.48
C GLY A 51 -1.09 6.99 3.51
N ASP A 52 -0.95 5.70 3.22
CA ASP A 52 -1.43 4.62 4.07
C ASP A 52 -0.52 3.38 3.91
N VAL A 53 -0.53 2.50 4.91
CA VAL A 53 0.23 1.23 4.90
C VAL A 53 -0.58 0.12 5.56
N VAL A 54 -0.71 -1.03 4.89
CA VAL A 54 -1.39 -2.22 5.41
C VAL A 54 -0.62 -3.49 5.08
N ALA A 55 -0.88 -4.56 5.83
CA ALA A 55 -0.44 -5.89 5.43
C ALA A 55 -1.09 -6.27 4.09
N ALA A 56 -0.31 -6.88 3.20
CA ALA A 56 -0.77 -7.25 1.87
C ALA A 56 -1.32 -8.68 1.80
N PRO A 57 -2.32 -8.96 0.93
CA PRO A 57 -2.66 -10.32 0.58
C PRO A 57 -1.43 -11.01 -0.03
N GLY A 58 -1.15 -12.23 0.42
CA GLY A 58 0.03 -12.97 -0.03
C GLY A 58 1.34 -12.61 0.68
N GLY A 59 1.31 -11.69 1.64
CA GLY A 59 2.46 -11.29 2.47
C GLY A 59 3.08 -9.96 2.10
N GLY A 60 3.89 -9.44 3.02
CA GLY A 60 4.50 -8.12 2.89
C GLY A 60 3.55 -6.97 3.19
N PHE A 61 3.79 -5.81 2.59
CA PHE A 61 3.05 -4.57 2.85
C PHE A 61 2.62 -3.88 1.57
N MET A 62 1.46 -3.28 1.62
CA MET A 62 1.00 -2.34 0.60
C MET A 62 1.05 -0.92 1.15
N ILE A 63 1.42 0.01 0.29
CA ILE A 63 1.31 1.44 0.56
C ILE A 63 0.58 2.15 -0.56
N THR A 64 -0.04 3.27 -0.25
CA THR A 64 -0.50 4.25 -1.24
C THR A 64 0.47 5.41 -1.30
N SER A 65 0.63 5.99 -2.49
CA SER A 65 1.31 7.26 -2.66
C SER A 65 0.46 8.18 -3.53
N GLU A 66 -0.17 9.14 -2.89
CA GLU A 66 -0.96 10.18 -3.57
C GLU A 66 -0.09 11.04 -4.49
N ARG A 67 1.17 11.31 -4.10
CA ARG A 67 2.12 12.09 -4.91
C ARG A 67 2.47 11.44 -6.24
N SER A 68 2.40 10.12 -6.33
CA SER A 68 2.69 9.36 -7.56
C SER A 68 1.47 8.70 -8.17
N ASP A 69 0.28 8.87 -7.59
CA ASP A 69 -0.97 8.22 -8.01
C ASP A 69 -0.87 6.67 -8.04
N ARG A 70 -0.09 6.09 -7.10
CA ARG A 70 0.23 4.65 -7.13
C ARG A 70 -0.09 3.93 -5.83
N GLY A 71 -0.60 2.71 -5.97
CA GLY A 71 -0.56 1.66 -4.96
C GLY A 71 0.64 0.76 -5.22
N LEU A 72 1.47 0.56 -4.21
CA LEU A 72 2.72 -0.18 -4.29
C LEU A 72 2.70 -1.36 -3.33
N TRP A 73 3.24 -2.48 -3.75
CA TRP A 73 3.39 -3.69 -2.96
C TRP A 73 4.86 -4.04 -2.76
N TRP A 74 5.26 -4.22 -1.51
CA TRP A 74 6.53 -4.78 -1.10
C TRP A 74 6.35 -6.20 -0.56
N HIS A 75 7.23 -7.12 -0.96
CA HIS A 75 7.21 -8.50 -0.50
C HIS A 75 8.59 -8.94 0.00
N PRO A 76 8.70 -9.71 1.11
CA PRO A 76 9.98 -10.12 1.69
C PRO A 76 10.82 -11.02 0.78
N LEU A 77 10.23 -11.70 -0.19
CA LEU A 77 10.97 -12.49 -1.19
C LEU A 77 11.70 -11.61 -2.22
N GLU A 78 11.29 -10.35 -2.38
CA GLU A 78 11.95 -9.35 -3.24
C GLU A 78 12.27 -8.09 -2.44
N PRO A 79 13.15 -8.17 -1.40
CA PRO A 79 13.26 -7.13 -0.37
C PRO A 79 13.73 -5.77 -0.89
N ARG A 80 14.33 -5.74 -2.07
CA ARG A 80 14.81 -4.50 -2.70
C ARG A 80 13.80 -3.85 -3.65
N ARG A 81 12.65 -4.47 -3.89
CA ARG A 81 11.71 -4.04 -4.92
C ARG A 81 10.35 -3.71 -4.34
N MET A 82 9.74 -2.65 -4.88
CA MET A 82 8.32 -2.39 -4.72
C MET A 82 7.65 -2.47 -6.10
N THR A 83 6.56 -3.21 -6.19
CA THR A 83 5.83 -3.39 -7.44
C THR A 83 4.61 -2.48 -7.46
N THR A 84 4.43 -1.70 -8.52
CA THR A 84 3.19 -0.94 -8.74
C THR A 84 2.05 -1.93 -9.03
N VAL A 85 1.03 -1.95 -8.19
CA VAL A 85 -0.14 -2.81 -8.31
C VAL A 85 -1.41 -2.05 -8.69
N ALA A 86 -1.44 -0.75 -8.47
CA ALA A 86 -2.54 0.13 -8.86
C ALA A 86 -1.99 1.49 -9.32
N GLN A 87 -2.65 2.09 -10.31
CA GLN A 87 -2.41 3.46 -10.73
C GLN A 87 -3.76 4.17 -10.81
N LEU A 88 -4.04 4.97 -9.78
CA LEU A 88 -5.33 5.63 -9.58
C LEU A 88 -5.11 7.05 -9.10
N LYS A 89 -5.72 8.01 -9.79
CA LYS A 89 -5.60 9.44 -9.46
C LYS A 89 -5.99 9.72 -8.01
N GLY A 90 -5.05 10.32 -7.27
CA GLY A 90 -5.25 10.68 -5.86
C GLY A 90 -5.58 9.45 -5.00
N ILE A 91 -4.83 8.35 -5.14
CA ILE A 91 -4.96 7.16 -4.30
C ILE A 91 -4.41 7.46 -2.90
N TYR A 92 -5.19 7.22 -1.83
CA TYR A 92 -4.82 7.69 -0.49
C TYR A 92 -5.07 6.69 0.65
N ALA A 93 -6.06 5.81 0.56
CA ALA A 93 -6.39 4.90 1.65
C ALA A 93 -6.45 3.44 1.20
N LEU A 94 -6.22 2.53 2.16
CA LEU A 94 -6.23 1.09 2.00
C LEU A 94 -7.12 0.42 3.03
N THR A 95 -7.67 -0.75 2.69
CA THR A 95 -8.14 -1.69 3.70
C THR A 95 -7.19 -2.86 3.80
N PRO A 96 -6.91 -3.40 4.99
CA PRO A 96 -6.23 -4.67 5.10
C PRO A 96 -7.08 -5.78 4.46
N PRO A 97 -6.47 -6.87 3.95
CA PRO A 97 -7.20 -8.03 3.50
C PRO A 97 -7.96 -8.66 4.67
N SER A 98 -9.10 -9.31 4.37
CA SER A 98 -9.83 -10.07 5.38
C SER A 98 -8.96 -11.18 5.97
N ALA A 99 -8.97 -11.33 7.28
CA ALA A 99 -8.22 -12.37 8.00
C ALA A 99 -8.63 -13.79 7.57
N SER A 100 -9.88 -13.98 7.10
CA SER A 100 -10.35 -15.27 6.59
C SER A 100 -9.79 -15.65 5.22
N GLY A 101 -9.18 -14.70 4.49
CA GLY A 101 -8.68 -14.90 3.13
C GLY A 101 -9.74 -15.28 2.11
N ALA A 102 -11.02 -15.28 2.48
CA ALA A 102 -12.13 -15.69 1.65
C ALA A 102 -13.24 -14.62 1.61
N GLY A 103 -14.10 -14.71 0.60
CA GLY A 103 -15.23 -13.81 0.42
C GLY A 103 -14.91 -12.53 -0.36
N PRO A 104 -15.85 -11.59 -0.43
CA PRO A 104 -15.73 -10.39 -1.27
C PRO A 104 -14.61 -9.43 -0.83
N LEU A 105 -14.05 -9.63 0.37
CA LEU A 105 -12.95 -8.84 0.92
C LEU A 105 -11.61 -9.61 0.93
N SER A 106 -11.47 -10.65 0.10
CA SER A 106 -10.23 -11.44 0.00
C SER A 106 -9.01 -10.69 -0.56
N GLY A 107 -9.17 -9.44 -0.92
CA GLY A 107 -8.12 -8.55 -1.40
C GLY A 107 -8.02 -7.28 -0.58
N THR A 108 -7.38 -6.28 -1.15
CA THR A 108 -7.25 -4.94 -0.59
C THR A 108 -8.12 -3.97 -1.38
N LEU A 109 -8.81 -3.09 -0.70
CA LEU A 109 -9.50 -1.97 -1.33
C LEU A 109 -8.60 -0.75 -1.31
N PHE A 110 -8.60 -0.02 -2.41
CA PHE A 110 -7.97 1.28 -2.55
C PHE A 110 -9.04 2.37 -2.65
N ALA A 111 -8.91 3.42 -1.85
CA ALA A 111 -9.66 4.64 -2.08
C ALA A 111 -8.84 5.62 -2.93
N SER A 112 -9.51 6.29 -3.83
CA SER A 112 -8.93 7.28 -4.72
C SER A 112 -9.96 8.39 -5.03
N HIS A 113 -9.52 9.47 -5.67
CA HIS A 113 -10.45 10.51 -6.15
C HIS A 113 -11.44 9.98 -7.21
N ALA A 114 -11.11 8.88 -7.89
CA ALA A 114 -11.98 8.24 -8.86
C ALA A 114 -13.00 7.26 -8.24
N GLY A 115 -12.89 6.98 -6.94
CA GLY A 115 -13.71 6.01 -6.21
C GLY A 115 -12.89 4.89 -5.59
N VAL A 116 -13.50 3.72 -5.44
CA VAL A 116 -12.91 2.55 -4.78
C VAL A 116 -12.52 1.50 -5.81
N ALA A 117 -11.32 0.97 -5.70
CA ALA A 117 -10.87 -0.18 -6.48
C ALA A 117 -10.55 -1.37 -5.57
N HIS A 118 -10.87 -2.56 -6.03
CA HIS A 118 -10.50 -3.82 -5.40
C HIS A 118 -9.30 -4.42 -6.13
N TRP A 119 -8.31 -4.85 -5.37
CA TRP A 119 -7.16 -5.59 -5.86
C TRP A 119 -7.00 -6.90 -5.10
N SER A 120 -6.70 -7.97 -5.82
CA SER A 120 -6.31 -9.26 -5.26
C SER A 120 -5.03 -9.75 -5.92
N LEU A 121 -4.33 -10.66 -5.26
CA LEU A 121 -3.07 -11.21 -5.76
C LEU A 121 -3.24 -11.74 -7.20
N ASN A 122 -2.28 -11.43 -8.07
CA ASN A 122 -2.27 -11.81 -9.49
C ASN A 122 -3.40 -11.24 -10.35
N SER A 123 -4.05 -10.16 -9.91
CA SER A 123 -5.09 -9.48 -10.70
C SER A 123 -4.77 -7.99 -10.90
N ALA A 124 -5.31 -7.40 -11.95
CA ALA A 124 -5.35 -5.95 -12.06
C ALA A 124 -6.41 -5.36 -11.10
N PRO A 125 -6.21 -4.13 -10.60
CA PRO A 125 -7.23 -3.45 -9.81
C PRO A 125 -8.53 -3.30 -10.61
N LYS A 126 -9.64 -3.58 -9.96
CA LYS A 126 -10.98 -3.45 -10.54
C LYS A 126 -11.76 -2.36 -9.82
N MET A 127 -12.18 -1.33 -10.54
CA MET A 127 -13.05 -0.30 -9.99
C MET A 127 -14.38 -0.92 -9.56
N LEU A 128 -14.82 -0.58 -8.36
CA LEU A 128 -16.13 -0.96 -7.85
C LEU A 128 -17.18 0.04 -8.32
N THR A 129 -18.37 -0.46 -8.60
CA THR A 129 -19.52 0.40 -8.90
C THR A 129 -19.91 1.14 -7.62
N TRP A 130 -19.86 2.47 -7.66
CA TRP A 130 -20.23 3.32 -6.54
C TRP A 130 -21.53 4.06 -6.84
N PRO A 131 -22.53 4.00 -5.98
CA PRO A 131 -23.88 4.48 -6.30
C PRO A 131 -23.98 6.01 -6.46
N LYS A 132 -23.09 6.77 -5.81
CA LYS A 132 -23.03 8.23 -5.89
C LYS A 132 -21.62 8.73 -5.71
N PRO A 133 -21.24 9.87 -6.32
CA PRO A 133 -20.00 10.55 -5.95
C PRO A 133 -20.05 10.91 -4.46
N MET A 134 -19.04 10.48 -3.71
CA MET A 134 -18.88 10.87 -2.30
C MET A 134 -17.40 10.97 -1.98
N ALA A 135 -17.08 11.89 -1.07
CA ALA A 135 -15.78 11.93 -0.46
C ALA A 135 -15.65 10.73 0.50
N ILE A 136 -14.55 10.01 0.38
CA ILE A 136 -14.25 8.84 1.20
C ILE A 136 -13.11 9.23 2.12
N ASP A 137 -13.25 8.94 3.42
CA ASP A 137 -12.20 9.19 4.41
C ASP A 137 -11.07 8.16 4.26
N ASN A 138 -9.90 8.50 4.80
CA ASN A 138 -8.73 7.63 4.84
C ASN A 138 -8.73 6.63 6.01
N HIS A 139 -9.77 6.63 6.85
CA HIS A 139 -9.91 5.72 7.98
C HIS A 139 -10.93 4.63 7.66
N TRP A 140 -10.42 3.46 7.27
CA TRP A 140 -11.26 2.33 6.92
C TRP A 140 -11.03 1.16 7.89
N VAL A 141 -12.13 0.52 8.29
CA VAL A 141 -12.11 -0.64 9.17
C VAL A 141 -12.89 -1.77 8.52
N ALA A 142 -12.27 -2.94 8.41
CA ALA A 142 -12.99 -4.16 8.04
C ALA A 142 -13.67 -4.74 9.28
N LEU A 143 -14.96 -5.04 9.17
CA LEU A 143 -15.68 -5.82 10.17
C LEU A 143 -15.51 -7.30 9.83
N THR A 144 -15.05 -8.09 10.80
CA THR A 144 -14.86 -9.55 10.70
C THR A 144 -15.92 -10.28 11.51
#